data_6e012cf793d0708a3ba36e8ff74b0aab
#
_entry.id   6e012cf793d0708a3ba36e8ff74b0aab
#
_cell.length_a   1.000
_cell.length_b   1.000
_cell.length_c   1.000
_cell.angle_alpha   90.00
_cell.angle_beta   90.00
_cell.angle_gamma   90.00
#
_symmetry.space_group_name_H-M   'P 1'
#
loop_
_entity.id
_entity.type
_entity.pdbx_description
1 polymer ?
#
loop_
_entity_poly.entity_id
_entity_poly.type
_entity_poly.pdbx_seq_one_letter_code
_entity_poly.pdbx_strand_id
1 'polypeptide(L)'
;MSRGRDAEYTEYVAARLSSLRRLAGVLCGDWQRADDLVQATLTKLYVHWGRVRAATHPDAYARAVLVRESIHERRSVWAKRVSLSGGVPDAPAAAVDHDAVLDLRAAVAALPPRQRATLVLRYYCDLNVDQAAEILGCSPGTVKSQTAKALDAVRRALGPAPAAGAGGQPAAAAEHQIYQEAPGHD
;
A
#
# COMPACT_ATOMS: atom_id res chain seq x y z
N MET A 1 -16.84 31.26 6.10
CA MET A 1 -16.11 30.56 5.02
C MET A 1 -15.70 29.10 5.37
N SER A 2 -15.82 28.64 6.62
CA SER A 2 -15.48 27.27 7.05
C SER A 2 -16.48 26.19 6.56
N ARG A 3 -17.79 26.45 6.66
CA ARG A 3 -18.83 25.43 6.38
C ARG A 3 -18.80 24.84 4.96
N GLY A 4 -18.51 25.65 3.93
CA GLY A 4 -18.40 25.14 2.55
C GLY A 4 -17.18 24.24 2.36
N ARG A 5 -16.05 24.61 2.94
CA ARG A 5 -14.81 23.82 2.91
C ARG A 5 -15.00 22.47 3.62
N ASP A 6 -15.65 22.47 4.77
CA ASP A 6 -15.87 21.27 5.56
C ASP A 6 -16.84 20.30 4.85
N ALA A 7 -17.88 20.84 4.20
CA ALA A 7 -18.82 20.05 3.41
C ALA A 7 -18.11 19.39 2.19
N GLU A 8 -17.35 20.18 1.41
CA GLU A 8 -16.57 19.66 0.27
C GLU A 8 -15.60 18.56 0.70
N TYR A 9 -14.89 18.76 1.82
CA TYR A 9 -13.97 17.77 2.36
C TYR A 9 -14.70 16.49 2.76
N THR A 10 -15.82 16.60 3.47
CA THR A 10 -16.61 15.46 3.94
C THR A 10 -17.14 14.65 2.75
N GLU A 11 -17.65 15.30 1.72
CA GLU A 11 -18.10 14.66 0.49
C GLU A 11 -16.95 13.90 -0.21
N TYR A 12 -15.80 14.54 -0.35
CA TYR A 12 -14.61 13.91 -0.91
C TYR A 12 -14.19 12.67 -0.13
N VAL A 13 -14.13 12.77 1.21
CA VAL A 13 -13.77 11.65 2.07
C VAL A 13 -14.77 10.51 1.93
N ALA A 14 -16.08 10.79 2.00
CA ALA A 14 -17.11 9.78 1.86
C ALA A 14 -16.98 8.99 0.55
N ALA A 15 -16.65 9.68 -0.55
CA ALA A 15 -16.47 9.04 -1.86
C ALA A 15 -15.17 8.22 -1.98
N ARG A 16 -14.14 8.49 -1.16
CA ARG A 16 -12.79 7.91 -1.33
C ARG A 16 -12.32 7.03 -0.18
N LEU A 17 -13.02 7.04 0.94
CA LEU A 17 -12.62 6.33 2.16
C LEU A 17 -12.35 4.84 1.91
N SER A 18 -13.25 4.16 1.20
CA SER A 18 -13.12 2.73 0.92
C SER A 18 -11.88 2.42 0.07
N SER A 19 -11.56 3.24 -0.92
CA SER A 19 -10.38 3.05 -1.76
C SER A 19 -9.08 3.34 -1.02
N LEU A 20 -9.05 4.38 -0.19
CA LEU A 20 -7.89 4.68 0.67
C LEU A 20 -7.66 3.58 1.71
N ARG A 21 -8.73 3.05 2.30
CA ARG A 21 -8.67 1.96 3.27
C ARG A 21 -8.11 0.67 2.65
N ARG A 22 -8.56 0.32 1.44
CA ARG A 22 -7.99 -0.83 0.70
C ARG A 22 -6.51 -0.66 0.41
N LEU A 23 -6.11 0.51 -0.09
CA LEU A 23 -4.70 0.82 -0.35
C LEU A 23 -3.86 0.75 0.92
N ALA A 24 -4.36 1.30 2.04
CA ALA A 24 -3.71 1.21 3.34
C ALA A 24 -3.57 -0.24 3.81
N GLY A 25 -4.61 -1.07 3.62
CA GLY A 25 -4.58 -2.50 3.94
C GLY A 25 -3.44 -3.24 3.22
N VAL A 26 -3.26 -2.99 1.92
CA VAL A 26 -2.16 -3.57 1.15
C VAL A 26 -0.80 -3.06 1.64
N LEU A 27 -0.69 -1.79 1.99
CA LEU A 27 0.54 -1.19 2.50
C LEU A 27 0.90 -1.65 3.92
N CYS A 28 -0.08 -1.84 4.80
CA CYS A 28 0.16 -2.21 6.19
C CYS A 28 0.22 -3.73 6.40
N GLY A 29 -0.57 -4.50 5.65
CA GLY A 29 -0.77 -5.93 5.87
C GLY A 29 -1.59 -6.25 7.15
N ASP A 30 -2.16 -5.23 7.79
CA ASP A 30 -2.92 -5.29 9.04
C ASP A 30 -3.98 -4.18 8.99
N TRP A 31 -5.23 -4.54 9.23
CA TRP A 31 -6.37 -3.63 9.12
C TRP A 31 -6.40 -2.54 10.20
N GLN A 32 -5.99 -2.84 11.42
CA GLN A 32 -5.96 -1.87 12.49
C GLN A 32 -4.95 -0.75 12.19
N ARG A 33 -3.77 -1.13 11.73
CA ARG A 33 -2.75 -0.16 11.28
C ARG A 33 -3.16 0.57 10.01
N ALA A 34 -3.92 -0.09 9.13
CA ALA A 34 -4.47 0.55 7.94
C ALA A 34 -5.44 1.67 8.31
N ASP A 35 -6.30 1.46 9.31
CA ASP A 35 -7.22 2.49 9.78
C ASP A 35 -6.48 3.68 10.41
N ASP A 36 -5.47 3.44 11.23
CA ASP A 36 -4.62 4.50 11.78
C ASP A 36 -3.92 5.31 10.67
N LEU A 37 -3.38 4.63 9.66
CA LEU A 37 -2.76 5.25 8.50
C LEU A 37 -3.76 6.11 7.71
N VAL A 38 -4.98 5.62 7.51
CA VAL A 38 -6.05 6.37 6.85
C VAL A 38 -6.39 7.61 7.66
N GLN A 39 -6.58 7.50 8.98
CA GLN A 39 -6.87 8.64 9.84
C GLN A 39 -5.77 9.71 9.79
N ALA A 40 -4.51 9.30 9.88
CA ALA A 40 -3.36 10.21 9.77
C ALA A 40 -3.35 10.90 8.39
N THR A 41 -3.65 10.16 7.32
CA THR A 41 -3.76 10.68 5.95
C THR A 41 -4.88 11.70 5.85
N LEU A 42 -6.08 11.36 6.31
CA LEU A 42 -7.24 12.26 6.28
C LEU A 42 -7.00 13.55 7.05
N THR A 43 -6.36 13.48 8.21
CA THR A 43 -5.97 14.67 8.97
C THR A 43 -5.05 15.59 8.15
N LYS A 44 -4.05 15.04 7.46
CA LYS A 44 -3.16 15.82 6.60
C LYS A 44 -3.88 16.41 5.39
N LEU A 45 -4.78 15.64 4.76
CA LEU A 45 -5.59 16.14 3.65
C LEU A 45 -6.49 17.29 4.10
N TYR A 46 -7.10 17.22 5.29
CA TYR A 46 -7.92 18.30 5.85
C TYR A 46 -7.12 19.58 6.09
N VAL A 47 -5.97 19.45 6.75
CA VAL A 47 -5.07 20.60 6.99
C VAL A 47 -4.67 21.29 5.69
N HIS A 48 -4.41 20.50 4.65
CA HIS A 48 -3.96 20.98 3.35
C HIS A 48 -5.06 20.99 2.27
N TRP A 49 -6.36 20.96 2.66
CA TRP A 49 -7.48 20.80 1.75
C TRP A 49 -7.48 21.78 0.57
N GLY A 50 -7.10 23.03 0.81
CA GLY A 50 -6.98 24.01 -0.27
C GLY A 50 -6.03 23.59 -1.39
N ARG A 51 -4.91 22.92 -1.06
CA ARG A 51 -3.96 22.37 -2.04
C ARG A 51 -4.48 21.10 -2.71
N VAL A 52 -5.13 20.24 -1.92
CA VAL A 52 -5.70 18.98 -2.43
C VAL A 52 -6.73 19.26 -3.51
N ARG A 53 -7.70 20.13 -3.25
CA ARG A 53 -8.77 20.44 -4.20
C ARG A 53 -8.27 21.24 -5.42
N ALA A 54 -7.19 22.02 -5.28
CA ALA A 54 -6.58 22.75 -6.39
C ALA A 54 -5.65 21.88 -7.24
N ALA A 55 -5.34 20.65 -6.81
CA ALA A 55 -4.52 19.74 -7.58
C ALA A 55 -5.27 19.25 -8.84
N THR A 56 -4.56 19.08 -9.95
CA THR A 56 -5.12 18.53 -11.19
C THR A 56 -5.74 17.13 -10.95
N HIS A 57 -5.17 16.36 -10.03
CA HIS A 57 -5.60 15.00 -9.67
C HIS A 57 -5.64 14.84 -8.15
N PRO A 58 -6.73 15.25 -7.46
CA PRO A 58 -6.85 15.15 -6.00
C PRO A 58 -6.65 13.74 -5.47
N ASP A 59 -7.13 12.73 -6.19
CA ASP A 59 -7.00 11.32 -5.81
C ASP A 59 -5.53 10.83 -5.86
N ALA A 60 -4.77 11.29 -6.85
CA ALA A 60 -3.34 10.99 -6.92
C ALA A 60 -2.59 11.67 -5.76
N TYR A 61 -2.97 12.89 -5.42
CA TYR A 61 -2.43 13.60 -4.26
C TYR A 61 -2.71 12.84 -2.96
N ALA A 62 -3.94 12.41 -2.74
CA ALA A 62 -4.32 11.66 -1.54
C ALA A 62 -3.56 10.33 -1.44
N ARG A 63 -3.44 9.57 -2.53
CA ARG A 63 -2.63 8.35 -2.58
C ARG A 63 -1.16 8.62 -2.26
N ALA A 64 -0.58 9.68 -2.81
CA ALA A 64 0.80 10.06 -2.54
C ALA A 64 1.03 10.37 -1.05
N VAL A 65 0.10 11.10 -0.41
CA VAL A 65 0.15 11.37 1.03
C VAL A 65 0.11 10.06 1.81
N LEU A 66 -0.85 9.17 1.51
CA LEU A 66 -1.01 7.89 2.20
C LEU A 66 0.23 7.00 2.09
N VAL A 67 0.82 6.89 0.90
CA VAL A 67 2.04 6.10 0.69
C VAL A 67 3.22 6.71 1.46
N ARG A 68 3.39 8.01 1.44
CA ARG A 68 4.45 8.68 2.21
C ARG A 68 4.30 8.46 3.72
N GLU A 69 3.07 8.56 4.23
CA GLU A 69 2.79 8.28 5.64
C GLU A 69 3.12 6.83 6.02
N SER A 70 2.76 5.86 5.18
CA SER A 70 3.06 4.44 5.43
C SER A 70 4.57 4.16 5.55
N ILE A 71 5.39 4.88 4.78
CA ILE A 71 6.85 4.78 4.84
C ILE A 71 7.39 5.42 6.14
N HIS A 72 6.85 6.60 6.51
CA HIS A 72 7.25 7.32 7.70
C HIS A 72 6.93 6.56 8.99
N GLU A 73 5.72 6.07 9.13
CA GLU A 73 5.28 5.30 10.29
C GLU A 73 6.17 4.08 10.54
N ARG A 74 6.39 3.28 9.48
CA ARG A 74 7.23 2.07 9.59
C ARG A 74 8.69 2.38 9.88
N ARG A 75 9.20 3.51 9.40
CA ARG A 75 10.56 3.94 9.70
C ARG A 75 10.72 4.27 11.19
N SER A 76 9.71 4.89 11.80
CA SER A 76 9.68 5.17 13.24
C SER A 76 9.59 3.89 14.08
N VAL A 77 8.71 2.96 13.71
CA VAL A 77 8.56 1.66 14.41
C VAL A 77 9.82 0.81 14.25
N TRP A 78 10.42 0.78 13.06
CA TRP A 78 11.64 0.04 12.80
C TRP A 78 12.83 0.61 13.56
N ALA A 79 12.99 1.94 13.57
CA ALA A 79 14.04 2.61 14.35
C ALA A 79 13.91 2.31 15.85
N LYS A 80 12.70 2.31 16.40
CA LYS A 80 12.44 1.93 17.80
C LYS A 80 12.77 0.47 18.09
N ARG A 81 12.44 -0.47 17.15
CA ARG A 81 12.76 -1.89 17.32
C ARG A 81 14.25 -2.18 17.20
N VAL A 82 14.94 -1.57 16.25
CA VAL A 82 16.40 -1.71 16.09
C VAL A 82 17.14 -1.17 17.31
N SER A 83 16.65 -0.07 17.90
CA SER A 83 17.21 0.49 19.14
C SER A 83 16.99 -0.42 20.37
N LEU A 84 15.96 -1.27 20.36
CA LEU A 84 15.60 -2.13 21.49
C LEU A 84 16.09 -3.57 21.36
N SER A 85 16.40 -4.07 20.15
CA SER A 85 16.59 -5.50 19.91
C SER A 85 17.88 -5.90 19.22
N GLY A 86 18.72 -4.98 18.77
CA GLY A 86 20.03 -5.30 18.12
C GLY A 86 19.99 -6.29 16.95
N GLY A 87 18.82 -6.63 16.41
CA GLY A 87 18.64 -7.63 15.36
C GLY A 87 17.58 -7.24 14.33
N VAL A 88 17.73 -7.78 13.12
CA VAL A 88 16.72 -7.71 12.06
C VAL A 88 15.46 -8.43 12.56
N PRO A 89 14.27 -7.82 12.56
CA PRO A 89 13.06 -8.52 13.00
C PRO A 89 12.76 -9.68 12.06
N ASP A 90 12.69 -10.88 12.62
CA ASP A 90 12.10 -12.02 11.94
C ASP A 90 10.66 -11.68 11.52
N ALA A 91 10.35 -11.90 10.26
CA ALA A 91 8.98 -11.82 9.80
C ALA A 91 8.17 -12.88 10.55
N PRO A 92 6.95 -12.60 11.03
CA PRO A 92 6.13 -13.63 11.65
C PRO A 92 5.99 -14.79 10.68
N ALA A 93 6.35 -15.99 11.13
CA ALA A 93 6.20 -17.21 10.37
C ALA A 93 4.72 -17.36 10.00
N ALA A 94 4.42 -17.37 8.71
CA ALA A 94 3.10 -17.69 8.22
C ALA A 94 2.81 -19.15 8.56
N ALA A 95 1.72 -19.39 9.29
CA ALA A 95 1.18 -20.72 9.47
C ALA A 95 0.83 -21.31 8.10
N VAL A 96 1.25 -22.54 7.90
CA VAL A 96 1.09 -23.31 6.67
C VAL A 96 -0.39 -23.62 6.45
N ASP A 97 -0.79 -23.47 5.24
CA ASP A 97 -2.03 -23.88 4.60
C ASP A 97 -3.03 -22.71 4.43
N HIS A 98 -3.11 -22.21 3.20
CA HIS A 98 -4.30 -21.67 2.57
C HIS A 98 -3.95 -20.70 1.45
N ASP A 99 -4.58 -20.89 0.30
CA ASP A 99 -4.88 -19.92 -0.76
C ASP A 99 -3.70 -19.00 -1.19
N ALA A 100 -3.25 -19.17 -2.42
CA ALA A 100 -2.15 -18.41 -3.03
C ALA A 100 -2.27 -16.88 -2.85
N VAL A 101 -3.48 -16.38 -2.62
CA VAL A 101 -3.77 -14.97 -2.33
C VAL A 101 -3.29 -14.56 -0.94
N LEU A 102 -3.49 -15.42 0.07
CA LEU A 102 -3.00 -15.16 1.43
C LEU A 102 -1.47 -15.20 1.46
N ASP A 103 -0.87 -16.14 0.73
CA ASP A 103 0.58 -16.24 0.60
C ASP A 103 1.19 -15.01 -0.07
N LEU A 104 0.57 -14.52 -1.15
CA LEU A 104 0.99 -13.29 -1.81
C LEU A 104 0.88 -12.08 -0.88
N ARG A 105 -0.22 -11.95 -0.14
CA ARG A 105 -0.38 -10.86 0.85
C ARG A 105 0.67 -10.92 1.94
N ALA A 106 0.95 -12.10 2.47
CA ALA A 106 1.99 -12.31 3.47
C ALA A 106 3.38 -11.97 2.91
N ALA A 107 3.69 -12.42 1.70
CA ALA A 107 4.96 -12.11 1.02
C ALA A 107 5.13 -10.60 0.80
N VAL A 108 4.09 -9.90 0.34
CA VAL A 108 4.11 -8.44 0.18
C VAL A 108 4.21 -7.75 1.54
N ALA A 109 3.52 -8.24 2.57
CA ALA A 109 3.59 -7.70 3.92
C ALA A 109 4.97 -7.86 4.58
N ALA A 110 5.76 -8.84 4.20
CA ALA A 110 7.13 -9.06 4.66
C ALA A 110 8.16 -8.12 4.00
N LEU A 111 7.83 -7.48 2.88
CA LEU A 111 8.77 -6.59 2.20
C LEU A 111 9.19 -5.38 3.07
N PRO A 112 10.42 -4.91 2.92
CA PRO A 112 10.84 -3.61 3.46
C PRO A 112 9.89 -2.48 3.00
N PRO A 113 9.62 -1.47 3.84
CA PRO A 113 8.58 -0.47 3.57
C PRO A 113 8.69 0.21 2.20
N ARG A 114 9.91 0.57 1.77
CA ARG A 114 10.11 1.22 0.47
C ARG A 114 9.90 0.26 -0.70
N GLN A 115 10.31 -1.00 -0.58
CA GLN A 115 10.08 -2.01 -1.62
C GLN A 115 8.59 -2.28 -1.77
N ARG A 116 7.87 -2.43 -0.67
CA ARG A 116 6.41 -2.61 -0.68
C ARG A 116 5.71 -1.41 -1.30
N ALA A 117 6.02 -0.19 -0.86
CA ALA A 117 5.44 1.03 -1.43
C ALA A 117 5.69 1.13 -2.94
N THR A 118 6.89 0.80 -3.40
CA THR A 118 7.23 0.78 -4.82
C THR A 118 6.40 -0.24 -5.58
N LEU A 119 6.29 -1.47 -5.06
CA LEU A 119 5.50 -2.53 -5.68
C LEU A 119 4.02 -2.14 -5.78
N VAL A 120 3.46 -1.60 -4.68
CA VAL A 120 2.07 -1.13 -4.63
C VAL A 120 1.82 0.00 -5.63
N LEU A 121 2.68 0.99 -5.71
CA LEU A 121 2.52 2.09 -6.67
C LEU A 121 2.57 1.59 -8.11
N ARG A 122 3.48 0.65 -8.41
CA ARG A 122 3.69 0.15 -9.78
C ARG A 122 2.59 -0.80 -10.25
N TYR A 123 2.12 -1.69 -9.38
CA TYR A 123 1.25 -2.80 -9.79
C TYR A 123 -0.18 -2.68 -9.24
N TYR A 124 -0.38 -2.10 -8.07
CA TYR A 124 -1.71 -1.90 -7.54
C TYR A 124 -2.33 -0.55 -7.97
N CYS A 125 -1.52 0.50 -8.04
CA CYS A 125 -1.97 1.82 -8.49
C CYS A 125 -1.73 2.07 -9.98
N ASP A 126 -1.12 1.12 -10.70
CA ASP A 126 -0.79 1.18 -12.13
C ASP A 126 -0.03 2.45 -12.55
N LEU A 127 0.89 2.90 -11.71
CA LEU A 127 1.70 4.08 -12.00
C LEU A 127 2.96 3.69 -12.78
N ASN A 128 3.38 4.53 -13.73
CA ASN A 128 4.66 4.35 -14.39
C ASN A 128 5.85 4.67 -13.45
N VAL A 129 7.07 4.40 -13.91
CA VAL A 129 8.29 4.56 -13.10
C VAL A 129 8.47 6.00 -12.63
N ASP A 130 8.20 6.97 -13.51
CA ASP A 130 8.45 8.39 -13.22
C ASP A 130 7.43 8.93 -12.21
N GLN A 131 6.15 8.56 -12.35
CA GLN A 131 5.09 8.87 -11.38
C GLN A 131 5.39 8.28 -10.00
N ALA A 132 5.82 7.02 -9.96
CA ALA A 132 6.21 6.39 -8.70
C ALA A 132 7.43 7.06 -8.06
N ALA A 133 8.42 7.48 -8.88
CA ALA A 133 9.60 8.20 -8.44
C ALA A 133 9.25 9.56 -7.80
N GLU A 134 8.33 10.29 -8.43
CA GLU A 134 7.82 11.56 -7.90
C GLU A 134 7.14 11.38 -6.52
N ILE A 135 6.26 10.37 -6.39
CA ILE A 135 5.58 10.08 -5.12
C ILE A 135 6.58 9.67 -4.04
N LEU A 136 7.56 8.83 -4.38
CA LEU A 136 8.54 8.30 -3.43
C LEU A 136 9.69 9.27 -3.13
N GLY A 137 9.79 10.38 -3.87
CA GLY A 137 10.87 11.35 -3.75
C GLY A 137 12.24 10.73 -4.03
N CYS A 138 12.35 9.93 -5.10
CA CYS A 138 13.60 9.27 -5.48
C CYS A 138 13.78 9.23 -7.01
N SER A 139 14.94 8.77 -7.48
CA SER A 139 15.19 8.67 -8.92
C SER A 139 14.40 7.51 -9.57
N PRO A 140 14.11 7.59 -10.88
CA PRO A 140 13.53 6.49 -11.65
C PRO A 140 14.38 5.20 -11.57
N GLY A 141 15.70 5.33 -11.53
CA GLY A 141 16.62 4.21 -11.34
C GLY A 141 16.43 3.51 -9.98
N THR A 142 16.16 4.30 -8.91
CA THR A 142 15.83 3.76 -7.58
C THR A 142 14.51 2.99 -7.61
N VAL A 143 13.48 3.50 -8.29
CA VAL A 143 12.21 2.78 -8.44
C VAL A 143 12.42 1.45 -9.14
N LYS A 144 13.14 1.43 -10.27
CA LYS A 144 13.45 0.19 -11.00
C LYS A 144 14.17 -0.84 -10.12
N SER A 145 15.20 -0.42 -9.40
CA SER A 145 15.98 -1.31 -8.52
C SER A 145 15.15 -1.82 -7.33
N GLN A 146 14.31 -0.97 -6.71
CA GLN A 146 13.42 -1.38 -5.62
C GLN A 146 12.33 -2.34 -6.12
N THR A 147 11.79 -2.10 -7.33
CA THR A 147 10.81 -3.00 -7.95
C THR A 147 11.42 -4.38 -8.17
N ALA A 148 12.62 -4.46 -8.77
CA ALA A 148 13.30 -5.73 -9.01
C ALA A 148 13.52 -6.50 -7.70
N LYS A 149 14.07 -5.84 -6.67
CA LYS A 149 14.29 -6.45 -5.34
C LYS A 149 12.99 -6.92 -4.69
N ALA A 150 11.92 -6.15 -4.81
CA ALA A 150 10.61 -6.51 -4.28
C ALA A 150 10.06 -7.77 -4.96
N LEU A 151 10.08 -7.82 -6.29
CA LEU A 151 9.63 -8.97 -7.05
C LEU A 151 10.44 -10.22 -6.75
N ASP A 152 11.77 -10.10 -6.64
CA ASP A 152 12.63 -11.23 -6.29
C ASP A 152 12.37 -11.74 -4.87
N ALA A 153 12.09 -10.85 -3.92
CA ALA A 153 11.72 -11.24 -2.56
C ALA A 153 10.36 -11.95 -2.52
N VAL A 154 9.37 -11.44 -3.24
CA VAL A 154 8.04 -12.09 -3.35
C VAL A 154 8.16 -13.45 -4.02
N ARG A 155 8.88 -13.58 -5.15
CA ARG A 155 9.09 -14.88 -5.81
C ARG A 155 9.74 -15.90 -4.89
N ARG A 156 10.73 -15.50 -4.11
CA ARG A 156 11.39 -16.41 -3.14
C ARG A 156 10.44 -16.84 -2.02
N ALA A 157 9.57 -15.93 -1.56
CA ALA A 157 8.61 -16.23 -0.51
C ALA A 157 7.51 -17.18 -0.96
N LEU A 158 7.08 -17.07 -2.22
CA LEU A 158 6.04 -17.93 -2.80
C LEU A 158 6.58 -19.31 -3.26
N GLY A 159 7.90 -19.48 -3.29
CA GLY A 159 8.50 -20.70 -3.83
C GLY A 159 8.41 -20.82 -5.36
N PRO A 160 8.88 -21.93 -5.93
CA PRO A 160 8.69 -22.21 -7.35
C PRO A 160 7.19 -22.31 -7.64
N ALA A 161 6.72 -21.58 -8.66
CA ALA A 161 5.35 -21.72 -9.12
C ALA A 161 5.04 -23.20 -9.37
N PRO A 162 3.89 -23.74 -8.91
CA PRO A 162 3.48 -25.06 -9.30
C PRO A 162 3.54 -25.14 -10.83
N ALA A 163 4.20 -26.16 -11.37
CA ALA A 163 4.38 -26.32 -12.80
C ALA A 163 3.02 -26.14 -13.47
N ALA A 164 2.91 -25.11 -14.31
CA ALA A 164 1.67 -24.75 -14.99
C ALA A 164 1.22 -25.95 -15.82
N GLY A 165 0.23 -26.67 -15.29
CA GLY A 165 -0.55 -27.59 -16.08
C GLY A 165 -1.12 -26.82 -17.24
N ALA A 166 -0.86 -27.28 -18.46
CA ALA A 166 -1.27 -26.65 -19.70
C ALA A 166 -2.79 -26.32 -19.65
N GLY A 167 -3.13 -25.03 -19.69
CA GLY A 167 -4.52 -24.58 -19.84
C GLY A 167 -4.98 -23.62 -18.74
N GLY A 168 -4.45 -22.40 -18.67
CA GLY A 168 -4.97 -21.37 -17.79
C GLY A 168 -4.80 -19.99 -18.41
N GLN A 169 -5.90 -19.31 -18.64
CA GLN A 169 -6.00 -17.94 -19.11
C GLN A 169 -5.23 -16.96 -18.22
N PRO A 170 -4.75 -15.81 -18.75
CA PRO A 170 -3.94 -14.86 -17.99
C PRO A 170 -4.70 -14.26 -16.81
N ALA A 171 -3.97 -14.11 -15.74
CA ALA A 171 -4.39 -13.68 -14.39
C ALA A 171 -5.08 -12.31 -14.24
N ALA A 172 -5.62 -11.73 -15.30
CA ALA A 172 -6.35 -10.45 -15.24
C ALA A 172 -7.70 -10.54 -14.51
N ALA A 173 -8.25 -11.75 -14.33
CA ALA A 173 -9.54 -11.94 -13.65
C ALA A 173 -9.43 -12.07 -12.13
N ALA A 174 -8.26 -12.39 -11.58
CA ALA A 174 -8.06 -12.58 -10.16
C ALA A 174 -7.97 -11.25 -9.37
N GLU A 175 -7.66 -10.14 -10.03
CA GLU A 175 -7.52 -8.83 -9.38
C GLU A 175 -8.83 -8.26 -8.85
N HIS A 176 -9.97 -8.65 -9.43
CA HIS A 176 -11.27 -8.11 -9.02
C HIS A 176 -11.89 -8.84 -7.80
N GLN A 177 -11.48 -10.08 -7.56
CA GLN A 177 -12.07 -10.93 -6.52
C GLN A 177 -11.42 -10.76 -5.15
N ILE A 178 -10.19 -10.26 -5.09
CA ILE A 178 -9.42 -10.03 -3.84
C ILE A 178 -10.06 -8.96 -2.93
N TYR A 179 -10.97 -8.14 -3.45
CA TYR A 179 -11.47 -6.94 -2.78
C TYR A 179 -12.96 -6.97 -2.42
N GLN A 180 -13.68 -8.05 -2.71
CA GLN A 180 -15.13 -8.13 -2.45
C GLN A 180 -15.49 -8.66 -1.05
N GLU A 181 -14.56 -9.24 -0.32
CA GLU A 181 -14.80 -9.77 1.02
C GLU A 181 -14.20 -8.94 2.15
N ALA A 182 -14.61 -7.67 2.25
CA ALA A 182 -14.50 -6.97 3.53
C ALA A 182 -15.82 -7.20 4.28
N PRO A 183 -15.82 -7.76 5.51
CA PRO A 183 -17.03 -7.90 6.28
C PRO A 183 -17.61 -6.51 6.55
N GLY A 184 -18.85 -6.29 6.08
CA GLY A 184 -19.63 -5.16 6.49
C GLY A 184 -19.88 -5.29 7.99
N HIS A 185 -19.47 -4.30 8.74
CA HIS A 185 -19.94 -4.10 10.09
C HIS A 185 -21.15 -3.19 10.02
N ASP A 186 -22.29 -3.72 10.45
CA ASP A 186 -23.45 -2.98 10.91
C ASP A 186 -23.08 -2.06 12.06
#